data_fc6a7e7b793e858000bb1fc3f4a7b55c
#
_entry.id   fc6a7e7b793e858000bb1fc3f4a7b55c
#
_cell.length_a   1.000
_cell.length_b   1.000
_cell.length_c   1.000
_cell.angle_alpha   90.00
_cell.angle_beta   90.00
_cell.angle_gamma   90.00
#
_symmetry.space_group_name_H-M   'P 1'
#
loop_
_entity.id
_entity.type
_entity.pdbx_description
1 polymer ?
#
loop_
_entity_poly.entity_id
_entity_poly.type
_entity_poly.pdbx_seq_one_letter_code
_entity_poly.pdbx_strand_id
1 'polypeptide(L)'
;MSDREAAFVGNIPTFYDQGLGPVFFADFADDIARCVAASAPIRVLETAAGTGIVTRRLRDLLPREAQLTATDLNPPMLEVARGKFGPEERVTFQPADATSLPFPDDSFDALVCQFGVMFFPDKDQANREAYRVLARDGRYVFSVWDSHRHNPVGRVMTEIATRFFPVDPPQFYQVPFGYHRIDPIKDSLSDAGFSEMRIAVRSLEKRIPDVTAYARALVYGNPLIDQIRARGGVDPERVVDAVAEALLNEFGTNPMPLQAIVFEAKKR
;
A
#
# COMPACT_ATOMS: atom_id res chain seq x y z
N MET A 1 8.24 -6.37 13.68
CA MET A 1 8.29 -6.75 12.26
C MET A 1 9.74 -6.83 11.84
N SER A 2 10.18 -7.85 11.09
CA SER A 2 11.55 -7.87 10.57
C SER A 2 11.62 -7.01 9.30
N ASP A 3 12.78 -6.38 9.03
CA ASP A 3 13.03 -5.59 7.80
C ASP A 3 12.73 -6.35 6.50
N ARG A 4 12.60 -7.68 6.57
CA ARG A 4 12.32 -8.56 5.44
C ARG A 4 10.86 -8.51 4.95
N GLU A 5 9.91 -8.09 5.78
CA GLU A 5 8.48 -8.06 5.42
C GLU A 5 8.12 -6.86 4.55
N ALA A 6 8.97 -5.83 4.54
CA ALA A 6 8.84 -4.63 3.72
C ALA A 6 9.89 -4.54 2.60
N ALA A 7 10.61 -5.63 2.29
CA ALA A 7 11.67 -5.66 1.28
C ALA A 7 11.11 -5.94 -0.12
N PHE A 8 10.71 -4.90 -0.84
CA PHE A 8 10.22 -4.97 -2.23
C PHE A 8 11.36 -4.74 -3.22
N VAL A 9 12.20 -5.76 -3.39
CA VAL A 9 13.46 -5.70 -4.16
C VAL A 9 13.50 -6.72 -5.31
N GLY A 10 14.55 -6.70 -6.12
CA GLY A 10 14.71 -7.59 -7.27
C GLY A 10 13.63 -7.37 -8.33
N ASN A 11 12.94 -8.44 -8.75
CA ASN A 11 11.87 -8.38 -9.76
C ASN A 11 10.48 -8.13 -9.15
N ILE A 12 10.37 -8.04 -7.83
CA ILE A 12 9.10 -7.80 -7.13
C ILE A 12 8.39 -6.54 -7.66
N PRO A 13 9.06 -5.37 -7.84
CA PRO A 13 8.40 -4.15 -8.33
C PRO A 13 7.69 -4.33 -9.67
N THR A 14 8.25 -5.11 -10.59
CA THR A 14 7.64 -5.35 -11.91
C THR A 14 6.36 -6.17 -11.80
N PHE A 15 6.39 -7.28 -11.07
CA PHE A 15 5.19 -8.10 -10.85
C PHE A 15 4.12 -7.35 -10.04
N TYR A 16 4.54 -6.55 -9.06
CA TYR A 16 3.65 -5.68 -8.28
C TYR A 16 2.93 -4.70 -9.21
N ASP A 17 3.68 -3.95 -10.02
CA ASP A 17 3.11 -2.90 -10.86
C ASP A 17 2.19 -3.44 -11.95
N GLN A 18 2.64 -4.46 -12.68
CA GLN A 18 1.94 -4.99 -13.83
C GLN A 18 0.79 -5.94 -13.46
N GLY A 19 0.95 -6.71 -12.38
CA GLY A 19 0.01 -7.75 -12.01
C GLY A 19 -0.94 -7.37 -10.85
N LEU A 20 -0.42 -6.78 -9.78
CA LEU A 20 -1.25 -6.36 -8.64
C LEU A 20 -1.84 -4.97 -8.86
N GLY A 21 -1.09 -4.05 -9.46
CA GLY A 21 -1.49 -2.66 -9.66
C GLY A 21 -2.90 -2.50 -10.20
N PRO A 22 -3.25 -3.07 -11.36
CA PRO A 22 -4.55 -2.89 -11.99
C PRO A 22 -5.72 -3.53 -11.24
N VAL A 23 -5.46 -4.63 -10.53
CA VAL A 23 -6.52 -5.40 -9.86
C VAL A 23 -6.69 -4.97 -8.41
N PHE A 24 -5.58 -4.73 -7.70
CA PHE A 24 -5.58 -4.49 -6.26
C PHE A 24 -5.62 -3.02 -5.88
N PHE A 25 -4.90 -2.15 -6.63
CA PHE A 25 -4.55 -0.82 -6.13
C PHE A 25 -5.16 0.34 -6.91
N ALA A 26 -5.37 0.21 -8.21
CA ALA A 26 -5.67 1.35 -9.09
C ALA A 26 -6.96 2.11 -8.71
N ASP A 27 -8.05 1.40 -8.39
CA ASP A 27 -9.34 2.04 -8.07
C ASP A 27 -9.28 2.73 -6.71
N PHE A 28 -8.58 2.13 -5.73
CA PHE A 28 -8.34 2.77 -4.44
C PHE A 28 -7.41 3.98 -4.56
N ALA A 29 -6.46 3.94 -5.51
CA ALA A 29 -5.60 5.08 -5.80
C ALA A 29 -6.38 6.27 -6.37
N ASP A 30 -7.38 6.01 -7.21
CA ASP A 30 -8.30 7.05 -7.67
C ASP A 30 -9.10 7.66 -6.52
N ASP A 31 -9.61 6.84 -5.60
CA ASP A 31 -10.40 7.32 -4.45
C ASP A 31 -9.54 8.17 -3.50
N ILE A 32 -8.39 7.64 -3.07
CA ILE A 32 -7.52 8.37 -2.13
C ILE A 32 -6.95 9.66 -2.74
N ALA A 33 -6.58 9.64 -4.03
CA ALA A 33 -6.08 10.82 -4.71
C ALA A 33 -7.15 11.92 -4.83
N ARG A 34 -8.43 11.57 -5.06
CA ARG A 34 -9.56 12.53 -5.02
C ARG A 34 -9.76 13.11 -3.63
N CYS A 35 -9.64 12.29 -2.56
CA CYS A 35 -9.70 12.77 -1.17
C CYS A 35 -8.63 13.84 -0.91
N VAL A 36 -7.39 13.60 -1.34
CA VAL A 36 -6.29 14.56 -1.19
C VAL A 36 -6.52 15.81 -2.04
N ALA A 37 -6.86 15.64 -3.31
CA ALA A 37 -7.04 16.76 -4.26
C ALA A 37 -8.20 17.69 -3.89
N ALA A 38 -9.19 17.22 -3.12
CA ALA A 38 -10.36 18.02 -2.71
C ALA A 38 -10.00 19.28 -1.90
N SER A 39 -8.83 19.31 -1.24
CA SER A 39 -8.32 20.48 -0.53
C SER A 39 -7.37 21.35 -1.37
N ALA A 40 -7.14 21.00 -2.64
CA ALA A 40 -6.22 21.67 -3.57
C ALA A 40 -4.83 21.98 -2.94
N PRO A 41 -4.14 21.00 -2.34
CA PRO A 41 -2.86 21.24 -1.69
C PRO A 41 -1.79 21.58 -2.73
N ILE A 42 -0.81 22.41 -2.33
CA ILE A 42 0.31 22.82 -3.20
C ILE A 42 1.60 22.04 -2.90
N ARG A 43 1.77 21.59 -1.66
CA ARG A 43 2.93 20.78 -1.22
C ARG A 43 2.42 19.45 -0.69
N VAL A 44 2.63 18.39 -1.48
CA VAL A 44 2.12 17.05 -1.15
C VAL A 44 3.28 16.10 -0.94
N LEU A 45 3.24 15.37 0.17
CA LEU A 45 4.13 14.24 0.45
C LEU A 45 3.36 12.93 0.30
N GLU A 46 3.91 12.00 -0.45
CA GLU A 46 3.46 10.61 -0.47
C GLU A 46 4.53 9.73 0.19
N THR A 47 4.15 8.98 1.23
CA THR A 47 5.01 7.97 1.87
C THR A 47 4.61 6.58 1.41
N ALA A 48 5.58 5.66 1.31
CA ALA A 48 5.40 4.32 0.77
C ALA A 48 4.74 4.35 -0.62
N ALA A 49 5.24 5.22 -1.51
CA ALA A 49 4.69 5.46 -2.84
C ALA A 49 4.74 4.24 -3.76
N GLY A 50 5.58 3.24 -3.42
CA GLY A 50 5.73 2.04 -4.20
C GLY A 50 6.13 2.35 -5.64
N THR A 51 5.43 1.73 -6.58
CA THR A 51 5.63 1.95 -8.02
C THR A 51 4.94 3.19 -8.57
N GLY A 52 4.45 4.09 -7.71
CA GLY A 52 3.90 5.39 -8.11
C GLY A 52 2.47 5.34 -8.66
N ILE A 53 1.66 4.37 -8.24
CA ILE A 53 0.26 4.25 -8.69
C ILE A 53 -0.57 5.44 -8.17
N VAL A 54 -0.47 5.76 -6.88
CA VAL A 54 -1.14 6.94 -6.29
C VAL A 54 -0.47 8.22 -6.74
N THR A 55 0.87 8.25 -6.83
CA THR A 55 1.64 9.39 -7.34
C THR A 55 1.11 9.85 -8.70
N ARG A 56 0.84 8.89 -9.63
CA ARG A 56 0.30 9.20 -10.95
C ARG A 56 -1.07 9.84 -10.85
N ARG A 57 -1.99 9.28 -10.05
CA ARG A 57 -3.34 9.83 -9.86
C ARG A 57 -3.33 11.21 -9.18
N LEU A 58 -2.45 11.39 -8.20
CA LEU A 58 -2.25 12.70 -7.58
C LEU A 58 -1.80 13.73 -8.61
N ARG A 59 -0.79 13.37 -9.45
CA ARG A 59 -0.30 14.32 -10.46
C ARG A 59 -1.37 14.71 -11.46
N ASP A 60 -2.25 13.76 -11.85
CA ASP A 60 -3.34 14.01 -12.77
C ASP A 60 -4.44 14.93 -12.20
N LEU A 61 -4.64 14.92 -10.88
CA LEU A 61 -5.72 15.64 -10.20
C LEU A 61 -5.29 16.94 -9.53
N LEU A 62 -4.02 17.04 -9.12
CA LEU A 62 -3.51 18.24 -8.45
C LEU A 62 -3.26 19.38 -9.43
N PRO A 63 -3.32 20.65 -8.96
CA PRO A 63 -2.91 21.79 -9.75
C PRO A 63 -1.50 21.60 -10.35
N ARG A 64 -1.27 22.15 -11.55
CA ARG A 64 0.02 22.00 -12.26
C ARG A 64 1.21 22.55 -11.45
N GLU A 65 0.96 23.59 -10.68
CA GLU A 65 1.94 24.25 -9.79
C GLU A 65 2.23 23.44 -8.51
N ALA A 66 1.40 22.49 -8.15
CA ALA A 66 1.61 21.67 -6.96
C ALA A 66 2.91 20.85 -7.08
N GLN A 67 3.68 20.84 -6.00
CA GLN A 67 4.88 20.04 -5.82
C GLN A 67 4.50 18.73 -5.15
N LEU A 68 4.85 17.62 -5.78
CA LEU A 68 4.60 16.28 -5.26
C LEU A 68 5.94 15.60 -4.95
N THR A 69 6.13 15.24 -3.70
CA THR A 69 7.29 14.45 -3.25
C THR A 69 6.81 13.04 -2.93
N ALA A 70 7.31 12.06 -3.66
CA ALA A 70 7.01 10.65 -3.49
C ALA A 70 8.20 9.95 -2.85
N THR A 71 7.97 9.28 -1.71
CA THR A 71 9.02 8.58 -0.97
C THR A 71 8.65 7.12 -0.75
N ASP A 72 9.66 6.26 -0.75
CA ASP A 72 9.54 4.85 -0.40
C ASP A 72 10.83 4.38 0.26
N LEU A 73 10.74 3.37 1.12
CA LEU A 73 11.91 2.75 1.74
C LEU A 73 12.75 1.97 0.71
N ASN A 74 12.14 1.48 -0.37
CA ASN A 74 12.73 0.59 -1.37
C ASN A 74 13.06 1.36 -2.67
N PRO A 75 14.32 1.72 -2.93
CA PRO A 75 14.70 2.43 -4.16
C PRO A 75 14.23 1.76 -5.46
N PRO A 76 14.25 0.40 -5.61
CA PRO A 76 13.76 -0.24 -6.83
C PRO A 76 12.28 0.02 -7.15
N MET A 77 11.44 0.25 -6.13
CA MET A 77 10.05 0.67 -6.32
C MET A 77 9.98 2.06 -6.94
N LEU A 78 10.78 3.00 -6.42
CA LEU A 78 10.85 4.38 -6.93
C LEU A 78 11.43 4.46 -8.34
N GLU A 79 12.29 3.53 -8.75
CA GLU A 79 12.79 3.47 -10.14
C GLU A 79 11.66 3.18 -11.12
N VAL A 80 10.78 2.23 -10.80
CA VAL A 80 9.57 1.96 -11.60
C VAL A 80 8.65 3.17 -11.60
N ALA A 81 8.46 3.81 -10.44
CA ALA A 81 7.65 5.02 -10.32
C ALA A 81 8.16 6.14 -11.23
N ARG A 82 9.45 6.46 -11.17
CA ARG A 82 10.07 7.52 -12.01
C ARG A 82 9.80 7.34 -13.50
N GLY A 83 9.82 6.10 -13.98
CA GLY A 83 9.57 5.80 -15.40
C GLY A 83 8.17 6.19 -15.90
N LYS A 84 7.25 6.55 -14.99
CA LYS A 84 5.87 6.95 -15.34
C LYS A 84 5.70 8.47 -15.49
N PHE A 85 6.76 9.27 -15.25
CA PHE A 85 6.67 10.73 -15.20
C PHE A 85 7.69 11.37 -16.12
N GLY A 86 7.25 12.45 -16.77
CA GLY A 86 8.14 13.34 -17.53
C GLY A 86 8.80 14.40 -16.62
N PRO A 87 9.88 15.03 -17.10
CA PRO A 87 10.64 16.00 -16.30
C PRO A 87 9.82 17.25 -15.93
N GLU A 88 8.77 17.57 -16.69
CA GLU A 88 7.93 18.75 -16.49
C GLU A 88 6.82 18.55 -15.45
N GLU A 89 6.66 17.33 -14.91
CA GLU A 89 5.50 17.01 -14.07
C GLU A 89 5.68 17.37 -12.58
N ARG A 90 6.81 17.95 -12.20
CA ARG A 90 7.08 18.43 -10.83
C ARG A 90 6.88 17.36 -9.76
N VAL A 91 7.34 16.14 -10.03
CA VAL A 91 7.37 15.05 -9.07
C VAL A 91 8.81 14.78 -8.66
N THR A 92 9.07 14.79 -7.37
CA THR A 92 10.37 14.44 -6.79
C THR A 92 10.27 13.06 -6.17
N PHE A 93 11.23 12.17 -6.47
CA PHE A 93 11.31 10.83 -5.89
C PHE A 93 12.58 10.71 -5.06
N GLN A 94 12.43 10.32 -3.78
CA GLN A 94 13.60 10.06 -2.92
C GLN A 94 13.33 8.94 -1.93
N PRO A 95 14.32 8.10 -1.61
CA PRO A 95 14.20 7.12 -0.54
C PRO A 95 13.98 7.82 0.80
N ALA A 96 13.04 7.31 1.60
CA ALA A 96 12.85 7.76 2.98
C ALA A 96 12.16 6.69 3.83
N ASP A 97 12.52 6.66 5.11
CA ASP A 97 11.81 5.93 6.14
C ASP A 97 10.68 6.80 6.70
N ALA A 98 9.45 6.31 6.67
CA ALA A 98 8.29 7.02 7.20
C ALA A 98 8.36 7.26 8.72
N THR A 99 9.19 6.52 9.44
CA THR A 99 9.44 6.70 10.87
C THR A 99 10.49 7.76 11.20
N SER A 100 11.19 8.29 10.16
CA SER A 100 12.22 9.33 10.28
C SER A 100 12.32 10.12 8.97
N LEU A 101 11.33 10.98 8.72
CA LEU A 101 11.20 11.72 7.47
C LEU A 101 12.27 12.83 7.34
N PRO A 102 13.04 12.87 6.24
CA PRO A 102 14.13 13.84 6.05
C PRO A 102 13.62 15.21 5.59
N PHE A 103 12.54 15.69 6.20
CA PHE A 103 11.92 16.97 5.88
C PHE A 103 11.79 17.84 7.13
N PRO A 104 11.87 19.17 6.99
CA PRO A 104 11.58 20.10 8.09
C PRO A 104 10.12 19.97 8.57
N ASP A 105 9.87 20.48 9.77
CA ASP A 105 8.52 20.65 10.29
C ASP A 105 7.70 21.57 9.36
N ASP A 106 6.40 21.39 9.33
CA ASP A 106 5.43 22.26 8.63
C ASP A 106 5.69 22.42 7.10
N SER A 107 6.28 21.40 6.48
CA SER A 107 6.72 21.44 5.07
C SER A 107 5.64 21.13 4.06
N PHE A 108 4.59 20.39 4.44
CA PHE A 108 3.57 19.87 3.52
C PHE A 108 2.15 20.26 3.91
N ASP A 109 1.31 20.51 2.90
CA ASP A 109 -0.11 20.82 3.08
C ASP A 109 -0.95 19.52 3.15
N ALA A 110 -0.46 18.45 2.53
CA ALA A 110 -1.05 17.12 2.60
C ALA A 110 0.02 16.03 2.61
N LEU A 111 -0.26 14.96 3.36
CA LEU A 111 0.49 13.71 3.36
C LEU A 111 -0.46 12.57 3.01
N VAL A 112 -0.03 11.67 2.13
CA VAL A 112 -0.80 10.51 1.70
C VAL A 112 0.00 9.23 1.84
N CYS A 113 -0.68 8.13 2.22
CA CYS A 113 -0.08 6.80 2.28
C CYS A 113 -1.13 5.73 1.94
N GLN A 114 -1.08 5.15 0.74
CA GLN A 114 -1.97 4.05 0.39
C GLN A 114 -1.33 2.70 0.71
N PHE A 115 -1.95 1.93 1.59
CA PHE A 115 -1.55 0.55 1.94
C PHE A 115 -0.08 0.39 2.36
N GLY A 116 0.55 1.47 2.86
CA GLY A 116 1.94 1.45 3.35
C GLY A 116 2.04 1.34 4.87
N VAL A 117 1.19 2.05 5.61
CA VAL A 117 1.24 2.15 7.09
C VAL A 117 1.29 0.79 7.78
N MET A 118 0.63 -0.23 7.21
CA MET A 118 0.59 -1.59 7.76
C MET A 118 1.98 -2.22 7.91
N PHE A 119 2.93 -1.83 7.05
CA PHE A 119 4.30 -2.33 7.02
C PHE A 119 5.28 -1.52 7.88
N PHE A 120 4.89 -0.38 8.43
CA PHE A 120 5.79 0.41 9.26
C PHE A 120 6.11 -0.32 10.57
N PRO A 121 7.38 -0.42 10.98
CA PRO A 121 7.76 -1.14 12.20
C PRO A 121 7.22 -0.43 13.44
N ASP A 122 7.28 0.89 13.48
CA ASP A 122 6.73 1.75 14.52
C ASP A 122 5.71 2.72 13.89
N LYS A 123 4.43 2.34 13.96
CA LYS A 123 3.33 3.11 13.38
C LYS A 123 3.05 4.39 14.14
N ASP A 124 3.26 4.37 15.45
CA ASP A 124 3.07 5.54 16.31
C ASP A 124 4.14 6.60 16.01
N GLN A 125 5.38 6.18 15.78
CA GLN A 125 6.45 7.07 15.35
C GLN A 125 6.18 7.63 13.94
N ALA A 126 5.71 6.80 13.01
CA ALA A 126 5.35 7.27 11.67
C ALA A 126 4.21 8.30 11.71
N ASN A 127 3.21 8.11 12.59
CA ASN A 127 2.13 9.08 12.79
C ASN A 127 2.66 10.40 13.40
N ARG A 128 3.63 10.35 14.34
CA ARG A 128 4.29 11.56 14.86
C ARG A 128 5.09 12.29 13.79
N GLU A 129 5.81 11.57 12.92
CA GLU A 129 6.53 12.16 11.80
C GLU A 129 5.57 12.77 10.76
N ALA A 130 4.47 12.08 10.45
CA ALA A 130 3.42 12.61 9.59
C ALA A 130 2.85 13.94 10.16
N TYR A 131 2.58 13.98 11.46
CA TYR A 131 2.13 15.20 12.14
C TYR A 131 3.19 16.30 12.09
N ARG A 132 4.45 15.97 12.36
CA ARG A 132 5.55 16.94 12.39
C ARG A 132 5.73 17.64 11.05
N VAL A 133 5.77 16.88 9.96
CA VAL A 133 6.06 17.44 8.61
C VAL A 133 4.86 18.16 7.98
N LEU A 134 3.64 17.90 8.45
CA LEU A 134 2.46 18.61 7.97
C LEU A 134 2.42 20.04 8.51
N ALA A 135 2.07 21.00 7.68
CA ALA A 135 1.78 22.37 8.08
C ALA A 135 0.49 22.46 8.91
N ARG A 136 0.30 23.57 9.60
CA ARG A 136 -0.96 23.85 10.27
C ARG A 136 -2.12 23.74 9.28
N ASP A 137 -3.24 23.15 9.69
CA ASP A 137 -4.40 22.80 8.86
C ASP A 137 -4.13 21.75 7.78
N GLY A 138 -2.91 21.21 7.70
CA GLY A 138 -2.53 20.14 6.80
C GLY A 138 -3.26 18.82 7.11
N ARG A 139 -3.39 17.98 6.09
CA ARG A 139 -4.18 16.73 6.15
C ARG A 139 -3.31 15.51 5.93
N TYR A 140 -3.49 14.51 6.77
CA TYR A 140 -2.99 13.15 6.57
C TYR A 140 -4.11 12.26 6.06
N VAL A 141 -3.95 11.67 4.88
CA VAL A 141 -4.91 10.74 4.29
C VAL A 141 -4.19 9.42 4.04
N PHE A 142 -4.68 8.35 4.64
CA PHE A 142 -4.10 7.04 4.37
C PHE A 142 -5.17 5.95 4.31
N SER A 143 -4.83 4.84 3.68
CA SER A 143 -5.68 3.65 3.62
C SER A 143 -4.97 2.43 4.14
N VAL A 144 -5.75 1.53 4.74
CA VAL A 144 -5.33 0.19 5.15
C VAL A 144 -6.33 -0.83 4.61
N TRP A 145 -5.87 -2.06 4.38
CA TRP A 145 -6.81 -3.14 4.08
C TRP A 145 -7.67 -3.45 5.30
N ASP A 146 -8.94 -3.77 5.07
CA ASP A 146 -9.77 -4.40 6.08
C ASP A 146 -9.36 -5.88 6.25
N SER A 147 -9.96 -6.56 7.21
CA SER A 147 -9.65 -7.96 7.57
C SER A 147 -9.85 -8.94 6.41
N HIS A 148 -9.32 -10.14 6.55
CA HIS A 148 -9.53 -11.28 5.64
C HIS A 148 -11.01 -11.59 5.39
N ARG A 149 -11.92 -11.23 6.33
CA ARG A 149 -13.36 -11.40 6.15
C ARG A 149 -13.90 -10.61 4.97
N HIS A 150 -13.34 -9.42 4.75
CA HIS A 150 -13.74 -8.50 3.68
C HIS A 150 -12.78 -8.53 2.47
N ASN A 151 -11.67 -9.26 2.61
CA ASN A 151 -10.65 -9.45 1.59
C ASN A 151 -10.31 -10.95 1.50
N PRO A 152 -11.20 -11.78 0.93
CA PRO A 152 -11.02 -13.24 0.94
C PRO A 152 -9.74 -13.70 0.23
N VAL A 153 -9.21 -12.93 -0.71
CA VAL A 153 -7.92 -13.24 -1.36
C VAL A 153 -6.77 -13.37 -0.34
N GLY A 154 -6.74 -12.53 0.71
CA GLY A 154 -5.74 -12.64 1.78
C GLY A 154 -5.87 -13.93 2.56
N ARG A 155 -7.10 -14.40 2.79
CA ARG A 155 -7.38 -15.71 3.40
C ARG A 155 -6.90 -16.84 2.50
N VAL A 156 -7.28 -16.83 1.21
CA VAL A 156 -6.83 -17.83 0.23
C VAL A 156 -5.31 -17.93 0.22
N MET A 157 -4.59 -16.82 0.16
CA MET A 157 -3.12 -16.82 0.16
C MET A 157 -2.53 -17.41 1.45
N THR A 158 -3.12 -17.12 2.60
CA THR A 158 -2.69 -17.67 3.90
C THR A 158 -2.93 -19.18 3.97
N GLU A 159 -4.07 -19.67 3.48
CA GLU A 159 -4.42 -21.10 3.43
C GLU A 159 -3.46 -21.87 2.51
N ILE A 160 -3.16 -21.33 1.32
CA ILE A 160 -2.19 -21.94 0.39
C ILE A 160 -0.79 -21.96 1.01
N ALA A 161 -0.34 -20.87 1.62
CA ALA A 161 0.95 -20.83 2.30
C ALA A 161 1.04 -21.90 3.39
N THR A 162 0.01 -22.07 4.20
CA THR A 162 -0.05 -23.10 5.25
C THR A 162 -0.08 -24.53 4.68
N ARG A 163 -0.76 -24.75 3.55
CA ARG A 163 -0.81 -26.05 2.87
C ARG A 163 0.57 -26.50 2.37
N PHE A 164 1.37 -25.59 1.82
CA PHE A 164 2.72 -25.91 1.33
C PHE A 164 3.77 -25.93 2.43
N PHE A 165 3.58 -25.18 3.50
CA PHE A 165 4.52 -25.03 4.62
C PHE A 165 3.80 -25.22 5.97
N PRO A 166 3.38 -26.46 6.32
CA PRO A 166 2.51 -26.69 7.48
C PRO A 166 3.19 -26.44 8.84
N VAL A 167 4.52 -26.52 8.91
CA VAL A 167 5.27 -26.30 10.16
C VAL A 167 5.65 -24.84 10.35
N ASP A 168 6.05 -24.15 9.26
CA ASP A 168 6.49 -22.74 9.28
C ASP A 168 5.95 -22.01 8.05
N PRO A 169 4.65 -21.67 8.02
CA PRO A 169 4.05 -21.01 6.88
C PRO A 169 4.59 -19.57 6.68
N PRO A 170 4.80 -19.15 5.43
CA PRO A 170 5.03 -17.74 5.11
C PRO A 170 3.94 -16.83 5.69
N GLN A 171 4.35 -15.73 6.35
CA GLN A 171 3.44 -14.87 7.10
C GLN A 171 3.09 -13.57 6.39
N PHE A 172 3.63 -13.33 5.18
CA PHE A 172 3.49 -12.05 4.49
C PHE A 172 2.03 -11.56 4.46
N TYR A 173 1.09 -12.40 4.06
CA TYR A 173 -0.32 -11.98 3.92
C TYR A 173 -1.07 -11.73 5.25
N GLN A 174 -0.46 -11.99 6.39
CA GLN A 174 -1.00 -11.55 7.68
C GLN A 174 -0.71 -10.08 7.97
N VAL A 175 0.41 -9.56 7.45
CA VAL A 175 0.83 -8.17 7.70
C VAL A 175 -0.15 -7.15 7.09
N PRO A 176 -0.44 -7.16 5.77
CA PRO A 176 -1.31 -6.15 5.17
C PRO A 176 -2.74 -6.18 5.70
N PHE A 177 -3.25 -7.34 6.14
CA PHE A 177 -4.62 -7.48 6.65
C PHE A 177 -4.71 -7.47 8.19
N GLY A 178 -3.60 -7.29 8.89
CA GLY A 178 -3.52 -7.27 10.36
C GLY A 178 -3.80 -5.90 11.00
N TYR A 179 -3.66 -4.81 10.26
CA TYR A 179 -3.78 -3.44 10.79
C TYR A 179 -5.09 -2.77 10.35
N HIS A 180 -6.23 -3.35 10.74
CA HIS A 180 -7.56 -2.92 10.31
C HIS A 180 -8.46 -2.41 11.45
N ARG A 181 -8.01 -2.50 12.70
CA ARG A 181 -8.82 -2.10 13.86
C ARG A 181 -8.85 -0.58 13.98
N ILE A 182 -10.05 -0.01 13.84
CA ILE A 182 -10.26 1.44 13.77
C ILE A 182 -9.82 2.14 15.08
N ASP A 183 -10.24 1.64 16.24
CA ASP A 183 -9.99 2.35 17.51
C ASP A 183 -8.50 2.48 17.83
N PRO A 184 -7.65 1.43 17.77
CA PRO A 184 -6.21 1.60 17.98
C PRO A 184 -5.55 2.57 16.99
N ILE A 185 -6.03 2.63 15.73
CA ILE A 185 -5.50 3.58 14.74
C ILE A 185 -5.88 5.02 15.11
N LYS A 186 -7.12 5.24 15.54
CA LYS A 186 -7.58 6.55 16.03
C LYS A 186 -6.79 7.02 17.26
N ASP A 187 -6.57 6.11 18.22
CA ASP A 187 -5.82 6.40 19.43
C ASP A 187 -4.39 6.84 19.07
N SER A 188 -3.70 6.08 18.22
CA SER A 188 -2.37 6.41 17.71
C SER A 188 -2.31 7.77 16.99
N LEU A 189 -3.32 8.10 16.17
CA LEU A 189 -3.42 9.41 15.52
C LEU A 189 -3.66 10.54 16.54
N SER A 190 -4.52 10.31 17.54
CA SER A 190 -4.79 11.28 18.61
C SER A 190 -3.54 11.55 19.44
N ASP A 191 -2.80 10.51 19.79
CA ASP A 191 -1.55 10.58 20.54
C ASP A 191 -0.44 11.31 19.77
N ALA A 192 -0.47 11.22 18.43
CA ALA A 192 0.41 12.01 17.56
C ALA A 192 0.01 13.49 17.45
N GLY A 193 -1.19 13.88 17.91
CA GLY A 193 -1.69 15.26 17.93
C GLY A 193 -2.76 15.56 16.86
N PHE A 194 -3.13 14.59 16.03
CA PHE A 194 -4.17 14.80 15.02
C PHE A 194 -5.56 14.98 15.62
N SER A 195 -6.38 15.74 14.92
CA SER A 195 -7.78 16.02 15.29
C SER A 195 -8.68 15.90 14.03
N GLU A 196 -9.98 16.10 14.20
CA GLU A 196 -10.95 16.09 13.10
C GLU A 196 -10.81 14.85 12.17
N MET A 197 -10.84 13.67 12.78
CA MET A 197 -10.70 12.43 12.03
C MET A 197 -11.98 12.07 11.30
N ARG A 198 -11.86 11.71 10.03
CA ARG A 198 -12.90 11.08 9.23
C ARG A 198 -12.45 9.69 8.83
N ILE A 199 -13.37 8.73 8.90
CA ILE A 199 -13.10 7.34 8.59
C ILE A 199 -14.17 6.87 7.61
N ALA A 200 -13.73 6.26 6.52
CA ALA A 200 -14.63 5.76 5.50
C ALA A 200 -14.23 4.33 5.07
N VAL A 201 -15.19 3.43 5.03
CA VAL A 201 -15.02 2.11 4.44
C VAL A 201 -15.26 2.23 2.93
N ARG A 202 -14.35 1.65 2.15
CA ARG A 202 -14.41 1.61 0.68
C ARG A 202 -14.44 0.15 0.23
N SER A 203 -15.59 -0.27 -0.29
CA SER A 203 -15.78 -1.62 -0.84
C SER A 203 -15.79 -1.56 -2.36
N LEU A 204 -15.07 -2.47 -2.99
CA LEU A 204 -15.00 -2.63 -4.43
C LEU A 204 -15.24 -4.09 -4.79
N GLU A 205 -15.66 -4.32 -6.02
CA GLU A 205 -15.73 -5.63 -6.65
C GLU A 205 -14.88 -5.62 -7.93
N LYS A 206 -13.88 -6.49 -7.99
CA LYS A 206 -12.94 -6.57 -9.13
C LYS A 206 -13.02 -7.90 -9.83
N ARG A 207 -13.21 -7.87 -11.15
CA ARG A 207 -12.98 -9.05 -11.99
C ARG A 207 -11.50 -9.28 -12.12
N ILE A 208 -11.09 -10.55 -12.08
CA ILE A 208 -9.71 -10.97 -12.35
C ILE A 208 -9.64 -11.28 -13.85
N PRO A 209 -8.97 -10.45 -14.67
CA PRO A 209 -8.97 -10.62 -16.12
C PRO A 209 -8.25 -11.89 -16.57
N ASP A 210 -7.13 -12.19 -15.91
CA ASP A 210 -6.29 -13.37 -16.12
C ASP A 210 -5.89 -13.94 -14.74
N VAL A 211 -6.51 -15.05 -14.38
CA VAL A 211 -6.33 -15.66 -13.06
C VAL A 211 -4.91 -16.17 -12.88
N THR A 212 -4.28 -16.71 -13.94
CA THR A 212 -2.91 -17.24 -13.87
C THR A 212 -1.89 -16.10 -13.71
N ALA A 213 -2.03 -15.05 -14.48
CA ALA A 213 -1.17 -13.87 -14.36
C ALA A 213 -1.33 -13.20 -12.99
N TYR A 214 -2.56 -13.12 -12.47
CA TYR A 214 -2.85 -12.56 -11.16
C TYR A 214 -2.29 -13.44 -10.01
N ALA A 215 -2.47 -14.76 -10.09
CA ALA A 215 -1.88 -15.71 -9.13
C ALA A 215 -0.34 -15.58 -9.09
N ARG A 216 0.29 -15.46 -10.26
CA ARG A 216 1.72 -15.20 -10.37
C ARG A 216 2.11 -13.89 -9.69
N ALA A 217 1.34 -12.83 -9.89
CA ALA A 217 1.58 -11.54 -9.24
C ALA A 217 1.38 -11.61 -7.71
N LEU A 218 0.42 -12.39 -7.21
CA LEU A 218 0.22 -12.63 -5.78
C LEU A 218 1.40 -13.36 -5.13
N VAL A 219 2.13 -14.20 -5.88
CA VAL A 219 3.31 -14.93 -5.38
C VAL A 219 4.59 -14.12 -5.57
N TYR A 220 4.82 -13.54 -6.75
CA TYR A 220 6.08 -12.90 -7.12
C TYR A 220 6.11 -11.38 -6.93
N GLY A 221 4.95 -10.72 -6.78
CA GLY A 221 4.82 -9.28 -6.67
C GLY A 221 4.95 -8.73 -5.24
N ASN A 222 5.43 -9.53 -4.30
CA ASN A 222 5.61 -9.13 -2.91
C ASN A 222 6.63 -10.05 -2.19
N PRO A 223 7.05 -9.75 -0.96
CA PRO A 223 8.05 -10.53 -0.20
C PRO A 223 7.69 -12.01 0.06
N LEU A 224 6.48 -12.46 -0.25
CA LEU A 224 6.12 -13.88 -0.14
C LEU A 224 7.08 -14.77 -0.93
N ILE A 225 7.52 -14.35 -2.13
CA ILE A 225 8.45 -15.15 -2.95
C ILE A 225 9.75 -15.42 -2.23
N ASP A 226 10.29 -14.44 -1.50
CA ASP A 226 11.53 -14.60 -0.76
C ASP A 226 11.32 -15.47 0.49
N GLN A 227 10.16 -15.39 1.12
CA GLN A 227 9.76 -16.28 2.22
C GLN A 227 9.63 -17.74 1.74
N ILE A 228 9.08 -17.97 0.55
CA ILE A 228 9.00 -19.32 -0.07
C ILE A 228 10.41 -19.85 -0.36
N ARG A 229 11.23 -19.05 -1.04
CA ARG A 229 12.61 -19.45 -1.41
C ARG A 229 13.49 -19.73 -0.20
N ALA A 230 13.38 -18.94 0.86
CA ALA A 230 14.15 -19.11 2.09
C ALA A 230 13.85 -20.44 2.81
N ARG A 231 12.63 -20.96 2.69
CA ARG A 231 12.23 -22.25 3.26
C ARG A 231 12.68 -23.42 2.40
N GLY A 232 12.79 -23.24 1.10
CA GLY A 232 13.17 -24.31 0.17
C GLY A 232 12.14 -25.43 0.06
N GLY A 233 12.47 -26.47 -0.68
CA GLY A 233 11.66 -27.70 -0.80
C GLY A 233 10.36 -27.58 -1.61
N VAL A 234 9.96 -26.38 -2.01
CA VAL A 234 8.77 -26.10 -2.82
C VAL A 234 9.15 -25.23 -4.02
N ASP A 235 8.78 -25.68 -5.21
CA ASP A 235 8.87 -24.87 -6.42
C ASP A 235 7.78 -23.75 -6.35
N PRO A 236 8.16 -22.46 -6.43
CA PRO A 236 7.20 -21.35 -6.44
C PRO A 236 6.12 -21.47 -7.50
N GLU A 237 6.41 -22.09 -8.66
CA GLU A 237 5.42 -22.29 -9.72
C GLU A 237 4.27 -23.20 -9.26
N ARG A 238 4.54 -24.21 -8.44
CA ARG A 238 3.48 -25.04 -7.85
C ARG A 238 2.59 -24.26 -6.90
N VAL A 239 3.15 -23.24 -6.23
CA VAL A 239 2.36 -22.33 -5.39
C VAL A 239 1.48 -21.44 -6.28
N VAL A 240 2.00 -20.92 -7.41
CA VAL A 240 1.23 -20.15 -8.39
C VAL A 240 0.05 -20.97 -8.91
N ASP A 241 0.27 -22.22 -9.33
CA ASP A 241 -0.78 -23.09 -9.86
C ASP A 241 -1.88 -23.34 -8.80
N ALA A 242 -1.47 -23.61 -7.56
CA ALA A 242 -2.42 -23.81 -6.46
C ALA A 242 -3.20 -22.55 -6.10
N VAL A 243 -2.57 -21.38 -6.18
CA VAL A 243 -3.25 -20.08 -5.99
C VAL A 243 -4.25 -19.86 -7.12
N ALA A 244 -3.89 -20.10 -8.39
CA ALA A 244 -4.80 -19.96 -9.52
C ALA A 244 -6.05 -20.86 -9.39
N GLU A 245 -5.84 -22.13 -9.01
CA GLU A 245 -6.92 -23.08 -8.74
C GLU A 245 -7.83 -22.58 -7.59
N ALA A 246 -7.23 -22.14 -6.48
CA ALA A 246 -7.98 -21.65 -5.33
C ALA A 246 -8.80 -20.40 -5.64
N LEU A 247 -8.25 -19.47 -6.44
CA LEU A 247 -8.97 -18.28 -6.89
C LEU A 247 -10.15 -18.63 -7.79
N LEU A 248 -9.99 -19.60 -8.70
CA LEU A 248 -11.08 -20.10 -9.54
C LEU A 248 -12.17 -20.77 -8.71
N ASN A 249 -11.81 -21.56 -7.70
CA ASN A 249 -12.75 -22.22 -6.81
C ASN A 249 -13.50 -21.21 -5.91
N GLU A 250 -12.82 -20.17 -5.44
CA GLU A 250 -13.42 -19.16 -4.56
C GLU A 250 -14.31 -18.18 -5.31
N PHE A 251 -13.86 -17.67 -6.45
CA PHE A 251 -14.54 -16.59 -7.16
C PHE A 251 -15.19 -17.04 -8.47
N GLY A 252 -14.62 -18.03 -9.17
CA GLY A 252 -15.10 -18.46 -10.49
C GLY A 252 -15.12 -17.30 -11.48
N THR A 253 -16.31 -17.00 -12.00
CA THR A 253 -16.57 -15.82 -12.87
C THR A 253 -17.07 -14.60 -12.09
N ASN A 254 -17.29 -14.72 -10.78
CA ASN A 254 -17.79 -13.63 -9.95
C ASN A 254 -16.66 -12.62 -9.67
N PRO A 255 -17.01 -11.35 -9.48
CA PRO A 255 -16.04 -10.38 -9.01
C PRO A 255 -15.51 -10.71 -7.62
N MET A 256 -14.21 -10.50 -7.41
CA MET A 256 -13.56 -10.63 -6.12
C MET A 256 -13.86 -9.37 -5.28
N PRO A 257 -14.40 -9.52 -4.05
CA PRO A 257 -14.61 -8.38 -3.17
C PRO A 257 -13.27 -7.90 -2.57
N LEU A 258 -13.14 -6.59 -2.49
CA LEU A 258 -12.02 -5.90 -1.84
C LEU A 258 -12.56 -4.78 -0.95
N GLN A 259 -11.99 -4.61 0.23
CA GLN A 259 -12.40 -3.57 1.15
C GLN A 259 -11.20 -2.91 1.83
N ALA A 260 -11.18 -1.58 1.79
CA ALA A 260 -10.21 -0.75 2.47
C ALA A 260 -10.90 0.17 3.49
N ILE A 261 -10.13 0.62 4.48
CA ILE A 261 -10.53 1.66 5.42
C ILE A 261 -9.65 2.87 5.16
N VAL A 262 -10.26 4.00 4.83
CA VAL A 262 -9.58 5.27 4.58
C VAL A 262 -9.72 6.14 5.82
N PHE A 263 -8.59 6.66 6.29
CA PHE A 263 -8.49 7.60 7.39
C PHE A 263 -8.07 8.97 6.84
N GLU A 264 -8.76 10.01 7.24
CA GLU A 264 -8.37 11.40 7.04
C GLU A 264 -8.27 12.06 8.41
N ALA A 265 -7.13 12.68 8.72
CA ALA A 265 -6.87 13.36 9.98
C ALA A 265 -6.24 14.73 9.69
N LYS A 266 -6.53 15.72 10.54
CA LYS A 266 -6.09 17.11 10.37
C LYS A 266 -5.13 17.52 11.49
N LYS A 267 -4.03 18.21 11.13
CA LYS A 267 -3.16 18.95 12.05
C LYS A 267 -3.78 20.31 12.37
N ARG A 268 -3.91 20.67 13.64
CA ARG A 268 -4.35 22.00 14.09
C ARG A 268 -3.20 22.90 14.47
#